data_c3afc24f7952b178c2421db151d62903
#
_entry.id   c3afc24f7952b178c2421db151d62903
#
_cell.length_a   1.000
_cell.length_b   1.000
_cell.length_c   1.000
_cell.angle_alpha   90.00
_cell.angle_beta   90.00
_cell.angle_gamma   90.00
#
_symmetry.space_group_name_H-M   'P 1'
#
loop_
_entity.id
_entity.type
_entity.pdbx_description
1 polymer ?
#
loop_
_entity_poly.entity_id
_entity_poly.type
_entity_poly.pdbx_seq_one_letter_code
_entity_poly.pdbx_strand_id
1 'polypeptide(L)'
;INPYNKFFTGTTYLNMLCTKDDVWNSSIGNVTFEKGARTNWHKHSGGQILLVTAGEGRYQERGKEIQILKPGDVVKIPPEVEHWHGAAPDSMFAHISIETNIPDNTTTWLEPVSDKEYL
;
A
#
# COMPACT_ATOMS: atom_id res chain seq x y z
N ILE A 1 9.59 3.00 -12.49
CA ILE A 1 9.96 2.63 -11.12
C ILE A 1 9.36 3.61 -10.14
N ASN A 2 8.97 3.12 -8.98
CA ASN A 2 8.37 3.91 -7.92
C ASN A 2 9.40 4.91 -7.34
N PRO A 3 9.15 6.21 -7.38
CA PRO A 3 10.07 7.20 -6.82
C PRO A 3 10.24 7.10 -5.30
N TYR A 4 9.32 6.42 -4.62
CA TYR A 4 9.39 6.17 -3.17
C TYR A 4 10.00 4.83 -2.83
N ASN A 5 10.73 4.21 -3.76
CA ASN A 5 11.19 2.83 -3.63
C ASN A 5 12.07 2.57 -2.41
N LYS A 6 12.70 3.59 -1.84
CA LYS A 6 13.47 3.47 -0.60
C LYS A 6 12.63 3.05 0.61
N PHE A 7 11.31 3.21 0.54
CA PHE A 7 10.37 2.79 1.58
C PHE A 7 9.74 1.42 1.28
N PHE A 8 10.31 0.71 0.31
CA PHE A 8 9.81 -0.58 -0.15
C PHE A 8 10.95 -1.59 -0.17
N THR A 9 10.60 -2.86 -0.04
CA THR A 9 11.50 -3.99 -0.31
C THR A 9 11.11 -4.58 -1.66
N GLY A 10 12.09 -4.81 -2.53
CA GLY A 10 11.85 -5.35 -3.86
C GLY A 10 11.50 -4.26 -4.87
N THR A 11 11.04 -4.67 -6.05
CA THR A 11 10.77 -3.75 -7.15
C THR A 11 9.28 -3.43 -7.24
N THR A 12 8.97 -2.14 -7.30
CA THR A 12 7.60 -1.65 -7.40
C THR A 12 7.51 -0.55 -8.46
N TYR A 13 6.30 -0.34 -8.96
CA TYR A 13 6.01 0.68 -9.98
C TYR A 13 4.82 1.50 -9.53
N LEU A 14 4.92 2.80 -9.66
CA LEU A 14 3.84 3.73 -9.30
C LEU A 14 3.42 4.52 -10.53
N ASN A 15 2.12 4.50 -10.81
CA ASN A 15 1.52 5.35 -11.82
C ASN A 15 0.43 6.20 -11.16
N MET A 16 0.67 7.50 -11.05
CA MET A 16 -0.31 8.41 -10.46
C MET A 16 -1.46 8.64 -11.44
N LEU A 17 -2.67 8.33 -10.99
CA LEU A 17 -3.88 8.48 -11.78
C LEU A 17 -4.58 9.81 -11.51
N CYS A 18 -4.48 10.30 -10.28
CA CYS A 18 -5.09 11.55 -9.87
C CYS A 18 -4.26 12.15 -8.74
N THR A 19 -3.95 13.42 -8.82
CA THR A 19 -3.32 14.14 -7.73
C THR A 19 -4.32 15.13 -7.16
N LYS A 20 -4.14 15.52 -5.91
CA LYS A 20 -5.06 16.47 -5.28
C LYS A 20 -4.99 17.82 -6.00
N ASP A 21 -6.13 18.49 -6.07
CA ASP A 21 -6.21 19.87 -6.60
C ASP A 21 -7.24 20.68 -5.79
N ASP A 22 -7.63 21.85 -6.30
CA ASP A 22 -8.55 22.74 -5.58
C ASP A 22 -9.97 22.18 -5.46
N VAL A 23 -10.32 21.18 -6.27
CA VAL A 23 -11.66 20.57 -6.28
C VAL A 23 -11.63 19.22 -5.60
N TRP A 24 -10.63 18.39 -5.90
CA TRP A 24 -10.54 17.01 -5.43
C TRP A 24 -9.39 16.89 -4.43
N ASN A 25 -9.72 16.69 -3.16
CA ASN A 25 -8.70 16.51 -2.12
C ASN A 25 -8.35 15.04 -1.92
N SER A 26 -8.13 14.33 -3.03
CA SER A 26 -7.78 12.92 -3.05
C SER A 26 -6.57 12.69 -3.95
N SER A 27 -5.76 11.71 -3.58
CA SER A 27 -4.63 11.25 -4.39
C SER A 27 -4.86 9.78 -4.72
N ILE A 28 -4.78 9.43 -6.01
CA ILE A 28 -5.06 8.08 -6.48
C ILE A 28 -3.87 7.61 -7.31
N GLY A 29 -3.29 6.47 -6.90
CA GLY A 29 -2.16 5.89 -7.61
C GLY A 29 -2.35 4.41 -7.84
N ASN A 30 -1.87 3.92 -8.98
CA ASN A 30 -1.80 2.49 -9.24
C ASN A 30 -0.41 2.01 -8.89
N VAL A 31 -0.32 1.06 -7.95
CA VAL A 31 0.96 0.52 -7.49
C VAL A 31 1.03 -0.95 -7.89
N THR A 32 2.12 -1.31 -8.57
CA THR A 32 2.38 -2.69 -8.98
C THR A 32 3.62 -3.19 -8.26
N PHE A 33 3.51 -4.38 -7.68
CA PHE A 33 4.58 -5.03 -6.93
C PHE A 33 5.02 -6.28 -7.68
N GLU A 34 6.31 -6.43 -7.90
CA GLU A 34 6.84 -7.72 -8.38
C GLU A 34 6.80 -8.74 -7.24
N LYS A 35 6.97 -10.01 -7.57
CA LYS A 35 6.92 -11.10 -6.58
C LYS A 35 7.77 -10.76 -5.35
N GLY A 36 7.20 -10.90 -4.17
CA GLY A 36 7.90 -10.67 -2.90
C GLY A 36 8.10 -9.22 -2.52
N ALA A 37 7.79 -8.27 -3.40
CA ALA A 37 7.95 -6.85 -3.10
C ALA A 37 6.85 -6.38 -2.14
N ARG A 38 7.20 -5.47 -1.24
CA ARG A 38 6.28 -4.97 -0.23
C ARG A 38 6.71 -3.60 0.28
N THR A 39 5.76 -2.89 0.91
CA THR A 39 6.06 -1.63 1.58
C THR A 39 6.79 -1.89 2.91
N ASN A 40 7.44 -0.86 3.43
CA ASN A 40 7.79 -0.83 4.85
C ASN A 40 6.51 -0.75 5.68
N TRP A 41 6.60 -1.02 6.97
CA TRP A 41 5.55 -0.65 7.91
C TRP A 41 5.33 0.85 7.79
N HIS A 42 4.08 1.29 7.80
CA HIS A 42 3.75 2.71 7.72
C HIS A 42 2.33 2.97 8.20
N LYS A 43 1.98 4.24 8.34
CA LYS A 43 0.64 4.66 8.71
C LYS A 43 0.29 5.97 8.01
N HIS A 44 -1.01 6.21 7.86
CA HIS A 44 -1.55 7.43 7.25
C HIS A 44 -2.43 8.14 8.27
N SER A 45 -2.19 9.43 8.48
CA SER A 45 -2.97 10.20 9.46
C SER A 45 -4.45 10.32 9.09
N GLY A 46 -4.78 10.26 7.81
CA GLY A 46 -6.15 10.31 7.30
C GLY A 46 -6.69 8.98 6.79
N GLY A 47 -5.91 7.89 6.93
CA GLY A 47 -6.29 6.59 6.41
C GLY A 47 -6.00 6.41 4.93
N GLN A 48 -6.32 5.23 4.41
CA GLN A 48 -6.09 4.89 3.01
C GLN A 48 -7.05 3.78 2.60
N ILE A 49 -7.43 3.76 1.33
CA ILE A 49 -8.25 2.69 0.76
C ILE A 49 -7.44 2.03 -0.36
N LEU A 50 -7.43 0.70 -0.37
CA LEU A 50 -6.79 -0.09 -1.43
C LEU A 50 -7.85 -0.85 -2.20
N LEU A 51 -7.79 -0.77 -3.53
CA LEU A 51 -8.64 -1.55 -4.44
C LEU A 51 -7.72 -2.51 -5.19
N VAL A 52 -7.85 -3.81 -4.94
CA VAL A 52 -6.99 -4.82 -5.57
C VAL A 52 -7.44 -5.06 -7.00
N THR A 53 -6.52 -4.92 -7.95
CA THR A 53 -6.83 -5.02 -9.39
C THR A 53 -6.22 -6.23 -10.07
N ALA A 54 -5.07 -6.74 -9.59
CA ALA A 54 -4.41 -7.87 -10.25
C ALA A 54 -3.54 -8.65 -9.27
N GLY A 55 -3.38 -9.94 -9.55
CA GLY A 55 -2.46 -10.81 -8.81
C GLY A 55 -2.94 -11.17 -7.43
N GLU A 56 -1.99 -11.63 -6.61
CA GLU A 56 -2.27 -11.97 -5.21
C GLU A 56 -1.32 -11.19 -4.31
N GLY A 57 -1.89 -10.58 -3.27
CA GLY A 57 -1.11 -9.78 -2.34
C GLY A 57 -1.37 -10.12 -0.89
N ARG A 58 -0.68 -9.41 -0.03
CA ARG A 58 -0.77 -9.56 1.43
C ARG A 58 -0.91 -8.21 2.09
N TYR A 59 -1.65 -8.18 3.17
CA TYR A 59 -1.88 -7.01 4.00
C TYR A 59 -1.84 -7.43 5.46
N GLN A 60 -1.17 -6.64 6.28
CA GLN A 60 -1.13 -6.92 7.72
C GLN A 60 -1.16 -5.62 8.50
N GLU A 61 -2.02 -5.57 9.50
CA GLU A 61 -1.98 -4.53 10.53
C GLU A 61 -1.13 -5.04 11.69
N ARG A 62 -0.41 -4.12 12.32
CA ARG A 62 0.50 -4.49 13.42
C ARG A 62 -0.29 -5.18 14.53
N GLY A 63 0.20 -6.36 14.96
CA GLY A 63 -0.44 -7.15 16.00
C GLY A 63 -1.56 -8.08 15.52
N LYS A 64 -1.82 -8.12 14.20
CA LYS A 64 -2.84 -8.98 13.62
C LYS A 64 -2.25 -9.94 12.60
N GLU A 65 -3.05 -10.89 12.15
CA GLU A 65 -2.63 -11.87 11.14
C GLU A 65 -2.58 -11.26 9.74
N ILE A 66 -1.75 -11.85 8.88
CA ILE A 66 -1.66 -11.47 7.47
C ILE A 66 -2.96 -11.87 6.76
N GLN A 67 -3.50 -10.94 5.98
CA GLN A 67 -4.66 -11.18 5.12
C GLN A 67 -4.18 -11.38 3.67
N ILE A 68 -4.74 -12.37 3.00
CA ILE A 68 -4.48 -12.59 1.58
C ILE A 68 -5.45 -11.74 0.78
N LEU A 69 -4.93 -11.01 -0.20
CA LEU A 69 -5.71 -10.11 -1.04
C LEU A 69 -5.79 -10.63 -2.45
N LYS A 70 -6.98 -10.57 -3.04
CA LYS A 70 -7.26 -11.01 -4.42
C LYS A 70 -7.98 -9.92 -5.18
N PRO A 71 -7.97 -9.96 -6.54
CA PRO A 71 -8.67 -8.94 -7.34
C PRO A 71 -10.11 -8.78 -6.93
N GLY A 72 -10.54 -7.54 -6.79
CA GLY A 72 -11.86 -7.19 -6.32
C GLY A 72 -11.95 -6.90 -4.82
N ASP A 73 -10.91 -7.25 -4.06
CA ASP A 73 -10.90 -6.95 -2.63
C ASP A 73 -10.70 -5.46 -2.39
N VAL A 74 -11.33 -4.96 -1.34
CA VAL A 74 -11.20 -3.57 -0.89
C VAL A 74 -10.70 -3.59 0.54
N VAL A 75 -9.62 -2.86 0.80
CA VAL A 75 -9.07 -2.72 2.15
C VAL A 75 -9.24 -1.27 2.59
N LYS A 76 -9.93 -1.07 3.70
CA LYS A 76 -10.09 0.25 4.31
C LYS A 76 -9.14 0.33 5.50
N ILE A 77 -8.09 1.11 5.37
CA ILE A 77 -7.06 1.24 6.40
C ILE A 77 -7.40 2.47 7.25
N PRO A 78 -7.76 2.27 8.53
CA PRO A 78 -8.13 3.40 9.39
C PRO A 78 -6.97 4.36 9.62
N PRO A 79 -7.27 5.62 9.98
CA PRO A 79 -6.22 6.57 10.36
C PRO A 79 -5.31 6.02 11.45
N GLU A 80 -4.01 6.27 11.32
CA GLU A 80 -2.96 5.96 12.30
C GLU A 80 -2.70 4.47 12.53
N VAL A 81 -3.29 3.57 11.73
CA VAL A 81 -3.03 2.14 11.86
C VAL A 81 -1.73 1.78 11.17
N GLU A 82 -0.78 1.21 11.90
CA GLU A 82 0.48 0.72 11.35
C GLU A 82 0.22 -0.56 10.57
N HIS A 83 0.67 -0.58 9.31
CA HIS A 83 0.39 -1.68 8.40
C HIS A 83 1.46 -1.77 7.31
N TRP A 84 1.41 -2.86 6.55
CA TRP A 84 2.14 -2.99 5.31
C TRP A 84 1.29 -3.78 4.31
N HIS A 85 1.61 -3.63 3.03
CA HIS A 85 1.00 -4.43 1.97
C HIS A 85 2.04 -4.72 0.89
N GLY A 86 1.80 -5.78 0.13
CA GLY A 86 2.72 -6.17 -0.93
C GLY A 86 2.28 -7.42 -1.65
N ALA A 87 3.15 -7.88 -2.55
CA ALA A 87 2.90 -9.08 -3.35
C ALA A 87 3.09 -10.35 -2.54
N ALA A 88 2.43 -11.43 -2.97
CA ALA A 88 2.73 -12.76 -2.47
C ALA A 88 4.13 -13.18 -2.96
N PRO A 89 4.77 -14.17 -2.31
CA PRO A 89 6.11 -14.61 -2.73
C PRO A 89 6.17 -15.14 -4.15
N ASP A 90 5.06 -15.65 -4.66
CA ASP A 90 4.99 -16.32 -5.97
C ASP A 90 4.06 -15.63 -6.96
N SER A 91 3.62 -14.42 -6.68
CA SER A 91 2.72 -13.68 -7.58
C SER A 91 3.03 -12.19 -7.57
N MET A 92 2.90 -11.55 -8.72
CA MET A 92 2.83 -10.10 -8.76
C MET A 92 1.53 -9.63 -8.10
N PHE A 93 1.44 -8.35 -7.78
CA PHE A 93 0.28 -7.77 -7.13
C PHE A 93 0.13 -6.32 -7.57
N ALA A 94 -1.11 -5.91 -7.84
CA ALA A 94 -1.39 -4.52 -8.16
C ALA A 94 -2.65 -4.05 -7.44
N HIS A 95 -2.62 -2.81 -6.99
CA HIS A 95 -3.78 -2.18 -6.38
C HIS A 95 -3.84 -0.70 -6.73
N ILE A 96 -5.03 -0.15 -6.63
CA ILE A 96 -5.24 1.29 -6.65
C ILE A 96 -5.24 1.78 -5.20
N SER A 97 -4.40 2.77 -4.94
CA SER A 97 -4.26 3.38 -3.60
C SER A 97 -4.98 4.72 -3.61
N ILE A 98 -5.91 4.90 -2.68
CA ILE A 98 -6.70 6.13 -2.58
C ILE A 98 -6.43 6.77 -1.22
N GLU A 99 -5.85 7.98 -1.24
CA GLU A 99 -5.66 8.78 -0.04
C GLU A 99 -6.63 9.96 -0.08
N THR A 100 -7.43 10.09 0.97
CA THR A 100 -8.41 11.16 1.11
C THR A 100 -8.01 12.08 2.26
N ASN A 101 -8.82 13.10 2.53
CA ASN A 101 -8.59 14.06 3.62
C ASN A 101 -7.29 14.87 3.46
N ILE A 102 -6.84 15.06 2.23
CA ILE A 102 -5.69 15.89 1.92
C ILE A 102 -6.11 17.37 2.02
N PRO A 103 -5.26 18.26 2.59
CA PRO A 103 -3.84 18.06 2.90
C PRO A 103 -3.55 17.47 4.29
N ASP A 104 -4.56 17.13 5.07
CA ASP A 104 -4.36 16.69 6.44
C ASP A 104 -3.91 15.23 6.55
N ASN A 105 -3.79 14.53 5.42
CA ASN A 105 -3.37 13.13 5.40
C ASN A 105 -1.89 13.04 5.06
N THR A 106 -1.08 12.61 6.00
CA THR A 106 0.36 12.43 5.83
C THR A 106 0.75 10.98 6.09
N THR A 107 1.81 10.52 5.43
CA THR A 107 2.34 9.16 5.60
C THR A 107 3.56 9.19 6.51
N THR A 108 3.56 8.35 7.53
CA THR A 108 4.72 8.12 8.39
C THR A 108 5.31 6.76 8.06
N TRP A 109 6.54 6.75 7.52
CA TRP A 109 7.24 5.53 7.15
C TRP A 109 8.03 5.01 8.35
N LEU A 110 7.93 3.69 8.57
CA LEU A 110 8.57 2.99 9.68
C LEU A 110 9.59 1.98 9.12
N GLU A 111 9.90 0.96 9.91
CA GLU A 111 10.91 -0.03 9.53
C GLU A 111 10.45 -0.96 8.40
N PRO A 112 11.40 -1.56 7.65
CA PRO A 112 11.06 -2.58 6.66
C PRO A 112 10.40 -3.79 7.30
N VAL A 113 9.59 -4.49 6.52
CA VAL A 113 9.02 -5.79 6.91
C VAL A 113 10.11 -6.84 6.69
N SER A 114 10.53 -7.52 7.75
CA SER A 114 11.55 -8.56 7.65
C SER A 114 11.01 -9.77 6.89
N ASP A 115 11.91 -10.57 6.32
CA ASP A 115 11.51 -11.81 5.64
C ASP A 115 10.76 -12.74 6.59
N LYS A 116 11.14 -12.76 7.87
CA LYS A 116 10.47 -13.58 8.87
C LYS A 116 9.04 -13.12 9.13
N GLU A 117 8.81 -11.80 9.19
CA GLU A 117 7.46 -11.25 9.35
C GLU A 117 6.61 -11.49 8.11
N TYR A 118 7.22 -11.35 6.93
CA TYR A 118 6.55 -11.45 5.65
C TYR A 118 6.09 -12.88 5.34
N LEU A 119 6.89 -13.86 5.68
CA LEU A 119 6.59 -15.28 5.47
C LEU A 119 5.85 -15.87 6.70
#